data_0f2a7029d58d2fb78de800fb5f023d9d
#
_entry.id   0f2a7029d58d2fb78de800fb5f023d9d
#
_cell.length_a   1.000
_cell.length_b   1.000
_cell.length_c   1.000
_cell.angle_alpha   90.00
_cell.angle_beta   90.00
_cell.angle_gamma   90.00
#
_symmetry.space_group_name_H-M   'P 1'
#
loop_
_entity.id
_entity.type
_entity.pdbx_description
1 polymer ?
#
loop_
_entity_poly.entity_id
_entity_poly.type
_entity_poly.pdbx_seq_one_letter_code
_entity_poly.pdbx_strand_id
1 'polypeptide(L)'
;MDLWIVSCGLIGIIYVVLTIFKWRKGRYLSHLPSWPYLPLLGNMHLLLGSKEHIFRQLLQITDAMEKSGLPFVFWVGNYPALVISDPDEAKLASNACIEKPHQYSFAREWLGNGLVTAPGHIWKKNIKMMAGAFSSQVVSNYQAIFNEQAKKLVEMMKTKIDRGPFDAKQIIAHATLEAICQTALGIPDISKSIATKEYYDAFTKTLEKLIERGLNIFLHPQFIYRSTKAYKEYMKHVMVLRNVSGKVLRKLDLNEKDTEVRKSNENDLSGPRVKSFLDILHNLSKSNANMTEEEIKSEVNTIIFAGQETVATTLHFIFIMIGSREDVQKKLYKEIKEIFGDTKRDVNREDLEEMVYCEGVINETLRLYPSVPVVLRKVDTDIQLRDCLLPKGSFFVLNMWASGRLKRLWGPDVLDFRPERWREPTPPILAFSIGKRACIGKRYAMQILKTILAYCIQDLIFKSDPEELKLKIDVTLRTHAGDLIQVGLRNSK
;
A
#
# COMPACT_ATOMS: atom_id res chain seq x y z
N MET A 1 25.77 -19.73 46.31
CA MET A 1 26.73 -18.76 45.69
C MET A 1 27.10 -19.18 44.27
N ASP A 2 27.28 -20.46 44.02
CA ASP A 2 27.80 -20.97 42.73
C ASP A 2 26.81 -20.84 41.55
N LEU A 3 25.52 -21.00 41.80
CA LEU A 3 24.50 -20.90 40.73
C LEU A 3 24.39 -19.47 40.13
N TRP A 4 24.57 -18.44 40.98
CA TRP A 4 24.60 -17.03 40.55
C TRP A 4 25.85 -16.71 39.73
N ILE A 5 27.03 -17.24 40.13
CA ILE A 5 28.29 -17.03 39.42
C ILE A 5 28.24 -17.69 38.04
N VAL A 6 27.69 -18.92 37.97
CA VAL A 6 27.50 -19.64 36.70
C VAL A 6 26.51 -18.91 35.80
N SER A 7 25.41 -18.43 36.35
CA SER A 7 24.38 -17.66 35.59
C SER A 7 24.95 -16.35 35.07
N CYS A 8 25.69 -15.59 35.87
CA CYS A 8 26.34 -14.35 35.44
C CYS A 8 27.41 -14.60 34.36
N GLY A 9 28.20 -15.70 34.51
CA GLY A 9 29.16 -16.11 33.52
C GLY A 9 28.53 -16.47 32.17
N LEU A 10 27.43 -17.22 32.20
CA LEU A 10 26.67 -17.59 31.00
C LEU A 10 26.07 -16.36 30.29
N ILE A 11 25.48 -15.42 31.06
CA ILE A 11 24.97 -14.15 30.53
C ILE A 11 26.10 -13.33 29.90
N GLY A 12 27.29 -13.29 30.56
CA GLY A 12 28.47 -12.61 30.02
C GLY A 12 28.95 -13.21 28.71
N ILE A 13 29.03 -14.53 28.61
CA ILE A 13 29.41 -15.24 27.37
C ILE A 13 28.41 -14.96 26.26
N ILE A 14 27.10 -15.07 26.55
CA ILE A 14 26.06 -14.78 25.58
C ILE A 14 26.18 -13.33 25.06
N TYR A 15 26.41 -12.38 25.97
CA TYR A 15 26.61 -10.98 25.62
C TYR A 15 27.80 -10.77 24.69
N VAL A 16 28.94 -11.38 25.00
CA VAL A 16 30.16 -11.31 24.17
C VAL A 16 29.91 -11.93 22.78
N VAL A 17 29.32 -13.13 22.72
CA VAL A 17 28.97 -13.78 21.45
C VAL A 17 28.07 -12.93 20.59
N LEU A 18 27.02 -12.37 21.18
CA LEU A 18 26.08 -11.49 20.47
C LEU A 18 26.76 -10.20 19.98
N THR A 19 27.68 -9.64 20.80
CA THR A 19 28.44 -8.45 20.41
C THR A 19 29.41 -8.74 19.26
N ILE A 20 30.12 -9.88 19.29
CA ILE A 20 30.99 -10.31 18.18
C ILE A 20 30.15 -10.55 16.91
N PHE A 21 29.03 -11.24 17.03
CA PHE A 21 28.15 -11.50 15.89
C PHE A 21 27.65 -10.20 15.25
N LYS A 22 27.23 -9.23 16.06
CA LYS A 22 26.84 -7.91 15.61
C LYS A 22 28.00 -7.16 14.95
N TRP A 23 29.17 -7.14 15.57
CA TRP A 23 30.36 -6.50 15.03
C TRP A 23 30.70 -7.06 13.64
N ARG A 24 30.67 -8.39 13.49
CA ARG A 24 30.92 -9.05 12.19
C ARG A 24 29.92 -8.64 11.11
N LYS A 25 28.66 -8.49 11.45
CA LYS A 25 27.60 -8.06 10.49
C LYS A 25 27.59 -6.55 10.24
N GLY A 26 27.90 -5.75 11.24
CA GLY A 26 27.83 -4.29 11.17
C GLY A 26 29.09 -3.59 10.70
N ARG A 27 30.24 -4.26 10.63
CA ARG A 27 31.52 -3.62 10.29
C ARG A 27 31.52 -2.88 8.95
N TYR A 28 30.77 -3.38 7.98
CA TYR A 28 30.64 -2.77 6.65
C TYR A 28 29.69 -1.58 6.60
N LEU A 29 28.96 -1.32 7.70
CA LEU A 29 27.96 -0.28 7.85
C LEU A 29 28.31 0.73 8.96
N SER A 30 29.47 0.58 9.60
CA SER A 30 29.85 1.37 10.79
C SER A 30 30.08 2.86 10.50
N HIS A 31 30.36 3.23 9.26
CA HIS A 31 30.56 4.60 8.79
C HIS A 31 29.23 5.31 8.46
N LEU A 32 28.11 4.58 8.41
CA LEU A 32 26.80 5.12 8.09
C LEU A 32 26.13 5.68 9.36
N PRO A 33 25.28 6.71 9.21
CA PRO A 33 24.51 7.25 10.32
C PRO A 33 23.58 6.19 10.91
N SER A 34 23.56 6.11 12.24
CA SER A 34 22.68 5.22 13.00
C SER A 34 22.38 5.83 14.37
N TRP A 35 21.29 5.39 14.99
CA TRP A 35 21.04 5.73 16.39
C TRP A 35 21.83 4.84 17.35
N PRO A 36 22.10 5.31 18.58
CA PRO A 36 22.54 4.45 19.67
C PRO A 36 21.56 3.27 19.84
N TYR A 37 22.10 2.09 20.06
CA TYR A 37 21.29 0.87 20.14
C TYR A 37 21.50 0.14 21.46
N LEU A 38 20.48 -0.61 21.90
CA LEU A 38 20.56 -1.49 23.05
C LEU A 38 20.95 -2.92 22.62
N PRO A 39 21.80 -3.61 23.41
CA PRO A 39 22.06 -5.04 23.17
C PRO A 39 20.74 -5.82 23.10
N LEU A 40 20.67 -6.82 22.22
CA LEU A 40 19.50 -7.67 21.95
C LEU A 40 18.31 -6.97 21.31
N LEU A 41 17.98 -5.74 21.70
CA LEU A 41 16.83 -5.00 21.21
C LEU A 41 17.15 -4.17 19.94
N GLY A 42 18.42 -3.81 19.77
CA GLY A 42 18.78 -2.87 18.69
C GLY A 42 18.17 -1.49 18.92
N ASN A 43 17.57 -0.94 17.88
CA ASN A 43 16.80 0.31 17.93
C ASN A 43 15.28 0.09 18.13
N MET A 44 14.82 -1.16 18.28
CA MET A 44 13.39 -1.46 18.38
C MET A 44 12.71 -0.79 19.59
N HIS A 45 13.46 -0.54 20.67
CA HIS A 45 12.96 0.20 21.82
C HIS A 45 12.50 1.62 21.48
N LEU A 46 13.09 2.25 20.45
CA LEU A 46 12.73 3.58 19.97
C LEU A 46 11.41 3.60 19.18
N LEU A 47 10.93 2.44 18.77
CA LEU A 47 9.63 2.30 18.09
C LEU A 47 8.48 1.95 19.04
N LEU A 48 8.77 1.80 20.35
CA LEU A 48 7.72 1.61 21.34
C LEU A 48 7.03 2.94 21.64
N GLY A 49 5.72 2.98 21.53
CA GLY A 49 4.95 4.20 21.79
C GLY A 49 3.73 4.33 20.89
N SER A 50 3.22 5.56 20.77
CA SER A 50 2.07 5.85 19.92
C SER A 50 2.44 5.80 18.42
N LYS A 51 1.43 5.70 17.57
CA LYS A 51 1.62 5.70 16.11
C LYS A 51 2.21 7.01 15.59
N GLU A 52 1.93 8.12 16.26
CA GLU A 52 2.53 9.43 16.00
C GLU A 52 4.01 9.45 16.40
N HIS A 53 4.37 8.77 17.49
CA HIS A 53 5.76 8.60 17.89
C HIS A 53 6.55 7.85 16.82
N ILE A 54 6.00 6.76 16.28
CA ILE A 54 6.61 5.99 15.19
C ILE A 54 6.81 6.85 13.95
N PHE A 55 5.80 7.66 13.61
CA PHE A 55 5.93 8.59 12.49
C PHE A 55 7.03 9.63 12.72
N ARG A 56 7.15 10.16 13.94
CA ARG A 56 8.28 11.06 14.30
C ARG A 56 9.64 10.40 14.14
N GLN A 57 9.77 9.10 14.46
CA GLN A 57 11.01 8.37 14.21
C GLN A 57 11.34 8.31 12.70
N LEU A 58 10.34 8.09 11.85
CA LEU A 58 10.52 8.14 10.40
C LEU A 58 11.01 9.52 9.92
N LEU A 59 10.47 10.60 10.49
CA LEU A 59 10.93 11.97 10.18
C LEU A 59 12.39 12.18 10.59
N GLN A 60 12.79 11.73 11.79
CA GLN A 60 14.17 11.84 12.27
C GLN A 60 15.15 11.04 11.39
N ILE A 61 14.78 9.84 10.94
CA ILE A 61 15.58 9.07 9.98
C ILE A 61 15.71 9.86 8.66
N THR A 62 14.62 10.42 8.18
CA THR A 62 14.61 11.22 6.93
C THR A 62 15.56 12.44 7.06
N ASP A 63 15.50 13.15 8.17
CA ASP A 63 16.38 14.30 8.46
C ASP A 63 17.86 13.89 8.56
N ALA A 64 18.16 12.76 9.21
CA ALA A 64 19.51 12.22 9.27
C ALA A 64 20.06 11.85 7.88
N MET A 65 19.24 11.27 7.02
CA MET A 65 19.60 10.92 5.64
C MET A 65 19.80 12.18 4.77
N GLU A 66 18.98 13.22 4.96
CA GLU A 66 19.13 14.49 4.26
C GLU A 66 20.45 15.19 4.66
N LYS A 67 20.77 15.24 5.95
CA LYS A 67 21.98 15.87 6.48
C LYS A 67 23.27 15.17 6.10
N SER A 68 23.25 13.83 6.11
CA SER A 68 24.45 13.04 5.80
C SER A 68 24.66 12.77 4.31
N GLY A 69 23.58 12.81 3.53
CA GLY A 69 23.58 12.34 2.13
C GLY A 69 23.69 10.81 1.99
N LEU A 70 23.73 10.07 3.11
CA LEU A 70 24.00 8.63 3.17
C LEU A 70 22.74 7.83 3.57
N PRO A 71 22.69 6.52 3.26
CA PRO A 71 21.71 5.60 3.84
C PRO A 71 21.81 5.57 5.36
N PHE A 72 20.71 5.23 6.05
CA PHE A 72 20.66 5.15 7.51
C PHE A 72 20.63 3.69 7.97
N VAL A 73 21.32 3.36 9.06
CA VAL A 73 21.31 2.00 9.64
C VAL A 73 20.39 1.96 10.85
N PHE A 74 19.35 1.12 10.76
CA PHE A 74 18.45 0.80 11.85
C PHE A 74 18.68 -0.63 12.33
N TRP A 75 18.80 -0.87 13.63
CA TRP A 75 19.08 -2.19 14.19
C TRP A 75 17.81 -2.87 14.70
N VAL A 76 17.43 -3.98 14.08
CA VAL A 76 16.33 -4.86 14.52
C VAL A 76 16.93 -6.00 15.32
N GLY A 77 16.95 -5.88 16.65
CA GLY A 77 17.75 -6.75 17.49
C GLY A 77 19.24 -6.65 17.09
N ASN A 78 19.85 -7.77 16.76
CA ASN A 78 21.25 -7.85 16.31
C ASN A 78 21.41 -7.85 14.77
N TYR A 79 20.35 -7.56 14.02
CA TYR A 79 20.39 -7.52 12.56
C TYR A 79 20.34 -6.09 12.06
N PRO A 80 21.26 -5.66 11.18
CA PRO A 80 21.19 -4.35 10.58
C PRO A 80 20.11 -4.32 9.50
N ALA A 81 19.36 -3.22 9.48
CA ALA A 81 18.41 -2.87 8.44
C ALA A 81 18.89 -1.56 7.80
N LEU A 82 19.28 -1.61 6.54
CA LEU A 82 19.72 -0.43 5.80
C LEU A 82 18.50 0.30 5.24
N VAL A 83 18.31 1.57 5.62
CA VAL A 83 17.24 2.41 5.10
C VAL A 83 17.73 3.11 3.85
N ILE A 84 17.11 2.79 2.71
CA ILE A 84 17.46 3.28 1.38
C ILE A 84 16.33 4.18 0.86
N SER A 85 16.69 5.36 0.34
CA SER A 85 15.75 6.32 -0.27
C SER A 85 16.19 6.78 -1.65
N ASP A 86 17.42 6.50 -2.06
CA ASP A 86 17.94 6.79 -3.39
C ASP A 86 17.33 5.80 -4.39
N PRO A 87 16.71 6.26 -5.50
CA PRO A 87 16.03 5.39 -6.45
C PRO A 87 16.95 4.38 -7.15
N ASP A 88 18.20 4.75 -7.45
CA ASP A 88 19.14 3.88 -8.15
C ASP A 88 19.64 2.75 -7.23
N GLU A 89 19.99 3.09 -5.99
CA GLU A 89 20.35 2.10 -4.98
C GLU A 89 19.16 1.20 -4.61
N ALA A 90 17.97 1.79 -4.50
CA ALA A 90 16.72 1.06 -4.29
C ALA A 90 16.46 0.05 -5.41
N LYS A 91 16.70 0.43 -6.67
CA LYS A 91 16.55 -0.44 -7.85
C LYS A 91 17.57 -1.57 -7.83
N LEU A 92 18.83 -1.26 -7.52
CA LEU A 92 19.91 -2.25 -7.42
C LEU A 92 19.58 -3.30 -6.35
N ALA A 93 19.29 -2.86 -5.13
CA ALA A 93 18.96 -3.74 -4.01
C ALA A 93 17.68 -4.56 -4.27
N SER A 94 16.63 -3.94 -4.81
CA SER A 94 15.33 -4.60 -5.06
C SER A 94 15.37 -5.60 -6.21
N ASN A 95 16.29 -5.46 -7.16
CA ASN A 95 16.51 -6.45 -8.21
C ASN A 95 17.31 -7.66 -7.71
N ALA A 96 18.22 -7.46 -6.75
CA ALA A 96 18.99 -8.54 -6.14
C ALA A 96 18.15 -9.39 -5.18
N CYS A 97 17.19 -8.79 -4.44
CA CYS A 97 16.46 -9.44 -3.35
C CYS A 97 14.96 -9.50 -3.59
N ILE A 98 14.40 -10.70 -3.54
CA ILE A 98 12.95 -10.94 -3.64
C ILE A 98 12.34 -11.47 -2.33
N GLU A 99 13.16 -11.85 -1.35
CA GLU A 99 12.69 -12.40 -0.10
C GLU A 99 12.07 -11.31 0.79
N LYS A 100 11.02 -11.69 1.52
CA LYS A 100 10.39 -10.87 2.53
C LYS A 100 10.93 -11.25 3.91
N PRO A 101 11.19 -10.28 4.81
CA PRO A 101 11.54 -10.60 6.17
C PRO A 101 10.37 -11.25 6.92
N HIS A 102 10.68 -11.91 8.05
CA HIS A 102 9.70 -12.72 8.79
C HIS A 102 8.48 -11.93 9.27
N GLN A 103 8.58 -10.61 9.45
CA GLN A 103 7.46 -9.75 9.84
C GLN A 103 6.26 -9.84 8.87
N TYR A 104 6.50 -10.11 7.59
CA TYR A 104 5.41 -10.33 6.64
C TYR A 104 4.61 -11.60 6.92
N SER A 105 5.20 -12.58 7.64
CA SER A 105 4.48 -13.78 8.07
C SER A 105 3.39 -13.50 9.10
N PHE A 106 3.44 -12.35 9.80
CA PHE A 106 2.43 -11.98 10.77
C PHE A 106 1.05 -11.78 10.16
N ALA A 107 1.01 -11.39 8.88
CA ALA A 107 -0.25 -11.23 8.14
C ALA A 107 -0.74 -12.52 7.48
N ARG A 108 -0.03 -13.65 7.56
CA ARG A 108 -0.42 -14.90 6.88
C ARG A 108 -1.70 -15.52 7.39
N GLU A 109 -2.07 -15.30 8.66
CA GLU A 109 -3.37 -15.75 9.18
C GLU A 109 -4.54 -15.10 8.41
N TRP A 110 -4.32 -13.92 7.82
CA TRP A 110 -5.29 -13.22 6.97
C TRP A 110 -5.03 -13.42 5.49
N LEU A 111 -3.82 -13.04 5.01
CA LEU A 111 -3.46 -12.94 3.60
C LEU A 111 -2.87 -14.25 3.02
N GLY A 112 -2.73 -15.29 3.86
CA GLY A 112 -2.08 -16.53 3.43
C GLY A 112 -0.68 -16.29 2.84
N ASN A 113 -0.36 -17.02 1.77
CA ASN A 113 0.83 -16.82 0.95
C ASN A 113 0.53 -16.07 -0.36
N GLY A 114 -0.38 -15.08 -0.34
CA GLY A 114 -0.63 -14.22 -1.49
C GLY A 114 0.56 -13.31 -1.82
N LEU A 115 0.52 -12.62 -2.96
CA LEU A 115 1.66 -11.86 -3.52
C LEU A 115 2.34 -10.90 -2.53
N VAL A 116 1.63 -10.34 -1.54
CA VAL A 116 2.20 -9.43 -0.55
C VAL A 116 3.09 -10.17 0.46
N THR A 117 2.67 -11.35 0.93
CA THR A 117 3.29 -12.09 2.04
C THR A 117 4.10 -13.30 1.60
N ALA A 118 4.00 -13.72 0.34
CA ALA A 118 4.60 -14.92 -0.21
C ALA A 118 6.12 -14.93 -0.10
N PRO A 119 6.74 -16.06 0.33
CA PRO A 119 8.17 -16.31 0.13
C PRO A 119 8.56 -16.23 -1.34
N GLY A 120 9.83 -15.98 -1.62
CA GLY A 120 10.32 -15.72 -2.98
C GLY A 120 9.98 -16.81 -3.99
N HIS A 121 10.06 -18.08 -3.62
CA HIS A 121 9.75 -19.20 -4.52
C HIS A 121 8.26 -19.28 -4.88
N ILE A 122 7.34 -19.07 -3.92
CA ILE A 122 5.89 -19.02 -4.18
C ILE A 122 5.57 -17.77 -5.01
N TRP A 123 6.15 -16.63 -4.62
CA TRP A 123 5.95 -15.39 -5.35
C TRP A 123 6.36 -15.49 -6.83
N LYS A 124 7.51 -16.11 -7.13
CA LYS A 124 7.96 -16.31 -8.52
C LYS A 124 6.97 -17.11 -9.35
N LYS A 125 6.31 -18.11 -8.75
CA LYS A 125 5.25 -18.90 -9.39
C LYS A 125 4.04 -17.99 -9.63
N ASN A 126 3.50 -17.38 -8.58
CA ASN A 126 2.23 -16.65 -8.62
C ASN A 126 2.29 -15.39 -9.48
N ILE A 127 3.40 -14.61 -9.42
CA ILE A 127 3.53 -13.38 -10.21
C ILE A 127 3.46 -13.64 -11.72
N LYS A 128 4.03 -14.75 -12.20
CA LYS A 128 3.99 -15.12 -13.62
C LYS A 128 2.55 -15.42 -14.09
N MET A 129 1.75 -16.04 -13.22
CA MET A 129 0.36 -16.36 -13.52
C MET A 129 -0.52 -15.10 -13.49
N MET A 130 -0.25 -14.20 -12.53
CA MET A 130 -1.12 -13.07 -12.26
C MET A 130 -0.79 -11.82 -13.11
N ALA A 131 0.42 -11.71 -13.65
CA ALA A 131 0.86 -10.51 -14.39
C ALA A 131 -0.06 -10.19 -15.59
N GLY A 132 -0.59 -11.21 -16.27
CA GLY A 132 -1.53 -11.03 -17.38
C GLY A 132 -2.82 -10.32 -16.98
N ALA A 133 -3.32 -10.57 -15.77
CA ALA A 133 -4.55 -9.96 -15.25
C ALA A 133 -4.42 -8.45 -14.96
N PHE A 134 -3.18 -7.95 -14.82
CA PHE A 134 -2.88 -6.53 -14.62
C PHE A 134 -2.23 -5.89 -15.86
N SER A 135 -2.33 -6.56 -17.02
CA SER A 135 -1.87 -5.98 -18.29
C SER A 135 -2.71 -4.75 -18.68
N SER A 136 -2.14 -3.87 -19.50
CA SER A 136 -2.84 -2.66 -19.96
C SER A 136 -4.18 -2.98 -20.64
N GLN A 137 -4.19 -4.04 -21.45
CA GLN A 137 -5.40 -4.48 -22.16
C GLN A 137 -6.52 -4.92 -21.20
N VAL A 138 -6.18 -5.70 -20.16
CA VAL A 138 -7.18 -6.17 -19.19
C VAL A 138 -7.68 -5.01 -18.32
N VAL A 139 -6.76 -4.16 -17.84
CA VAL A 139 -7.12 -3.02 -16.98
C VAL A 139 -7.98 -2.00 -17.74
N SER A 140 -7.73 -1.74 -19.03
CA SER A 140 -8.57 -0.83 -19.83
C SER A 140 -10.02 -1.30 -19.96
N ASN A 141 -10.26 -2.61 -19.91
CA ASN A 141 -11.64 -3.15 -19.94
C ASN A 141 -12.45 -2.84 -18.66
N TYR A 142 -11.78 -2.38 -17.59
CA TYR A 142 -12.45 -2.02 -16.34
C TYR A 142 -12.97 -0.57 -16.32
N GLN A 143 -12.77 0.20 -17.42
CA GLN A 143 -13.10 1.63 -17.45
C GLN A 143 -14.58 1.91 -17.15
N ALA A 144 -15.50 1.10 -17.65
CA ALA A 144 -16.93 1.25 -17.37
C ALA A 144 -17.25 1.12 -15.88
N ILE A 145 -16.58 0.18 -15.18
CA ILE A 145 -16.71 -0.01 -13.74
C ILE A 145 -16.15 1.19 -12.99
N PHE A 146 -14.99 1.71 -13.40
CA PHE A 146 -14.39 2.90 -12.78
C PHE A 146 -15.29 4.12 -12.94
N ASN A 147 -15.90 4.32 -14.10
CA ASN A 147 -16.87 5.39 -14.35
C ASN A 147 -18.08 5.27 -13.42
N GLU A 148 -18.65 4.07 -13.28
CA GLU A 148 -19.79 3.83 -12.39
C GLU A 148 -19.43 4.15 -10.93
N GLN A 149 -18.29 3.67 -10.44
CA GLN A 149 -17.86 3.90 -9.06
C GLN A 149 -17.50 5.37 -8.82
N ALA A 150 -16.93 6.06 -9.81
CA ALA A 150 -16.67 7.49 -9.72
C ALA A 150 -17.98 8.31 -9.61
N LYS A 151 -18.99 7.99 -10.40
CA LYS A 151 -20.33 8.60 -10.30
C LYS A 151 -20.95 8.40 -8.92
N LYS A 152 -20.94 7.15 -8.42
CA LYS A 152 -21.45 6.82 -7.07
C LYS A 152 -20.72 7.61 -5.99
N LEU A 153 -19.38 7.71 -6.07
CA LEU A 153 -18.58 8.47 -5.13
C LEU A 153 -18.97 9.96 -5.13
N VAL A 154 -19.12 10.57 -6.30
CA VAL A 154 -19.54 11.98 -6.43
C VAL A 154 -20.90 12.18 -5.78
N GLU A 155 -21.89 11.32 -6.05
CA GLU A 155 -23.22 11.43 -5.44
C GLU A 155 -23.16 11.28 -3.90
N MET A 156 -22.35 10.37 -3.37
CA MET A 156 -22.13 10.25 -1.93
C MET A 156 -21.47 11.51 -1.34
N MET A 157 -20.48 12.09 -2.03
CA MET A 157 -19.85 13.35 -1.61
C MET A 157 -20.85 14.53 -1.62
N LYS A 158 -21.74 14.61 -2.61
CA LYS A 158 -22.79 15.64 -2.68
C LYS A 158 -23.70 15.62 -1.44
N THR A 159 -23.94 14.48 -0.80
CA THR A 159 -24.72 14.41 0.46
C THR A 159 -24.04 15.11 1.64
N LYS A 160 -22.76 15.49 1.51
CA LYS A 160 -21.97 16.16 2.55
C LYS A 160 -21.83 17.67 2.34
N ILE A 161 -22.36 18.20 1.24
CA ILE A 161 -22.36 19.63 0.98
C ILE A 161 -23.09 20.37 2.10
N ASP A 162 -22.55 21.52 2.50
CA ASP A 162 -23.03 22.39 3.57
C ASP A 162 -23.10 21.77 4.98
N ARG A 163 -22.45 20.60 5.17
CA ARG A 163 -22.36 19.93 6.49
C ARG A 163 -21.04 20.19 7.24
N GLY A 164 -20.20 21.09 6.71
CA GLY A 164 -18.86 21.33 7.28
C GLY A 164 -17.84 20.24 6.92
N PRO A 165 -16.65 20.27 7.56
CA PRO A 165 -15.64 19.24 7.38
C PRO A 165 -16.12 17.85 7.81
N PHE A 166 -15.73 16.81 7.07
CA PHE A 166 -16.11 15.42 7.35
C PHE A 166 -15.00 14.43 7.02
N ASP A 167 -15.09 13.23 7.60
CA ASP A 167 -14.20 12.11 7.24
C ASP A 167 -14.66 11.49 5.91
N ALA A 168 -13.97 11.86 4.83
CA ALA A 168 -14.23 11.30 3.50
C ALA A 168 -13.70 9.86 3.34
N LYS A 169 -12.86 9.37 4.27
CA LYS A 169 -12.14 8.11 4.11
C LYS A 169 -13.07 6.91 3.97
N GLN A 170 -14.16 6.86 4.75
CA GLN A 170 -15.11 5.75 4.69
C GLN A 170 -15.85 5.73 3.34
N ILE A 171 -16.25 6.90 2.84
CA ILE A 171 -16.93 7.04 1.54
C ILE A 171 -15.98 6.58 0.40
N ILE A 172 -14.72 7.05 0.44
CA ILE A 172 -13.70 6.68 -0.55
C ILE A 172 -13.39 5.17 -0.47
N ALA A 173 -13.21 4.62 0.75
CA ALA A 173 -12.94 3.22 0.95
C ALA A 173 -14.07 2.32 0.44
N HIS A 174 -15.32 2.78 0.52
CA HIS A 174 -16.48 2.09 -0.04
C HIS A 174 -16.39 2.01 -1.57
N ALA A 175 -16.18 3.13 -2.25
CA ALA A 175 -16.07 3.18 -3.71
C ALA A 175 -14.90 2.34 -4.22
N THR A 176 -13.73 2.37 -3.55
CA THR A 176 -12.57 1.58 -3.94
C THR A 176 -12.74 0.08 -3.65
N LEU A 177 -13.45 -0.30 -2.59
CA LEU A 177 -13.80 -1.69 -2.32
C LEU A 177 -14.75 -2.23 -3.40
N GLU A 178 -15.79 -1.48 -3.75
CA GLU A 178 -16.71 -1.84 -4.83
C GLU A 178 -15.96 -2.03 -6.15
N ALA A 179 -15.10 -1.06 -6.50
CA ALA A 179 -14.32 -1.12 -7.73
C ALA A 179 -13.44 -2.37 -7.79
N ILE A 180 -12.65 -2.68 -6.73
CA ILE A 180 -11.78 -3.85 -6.74
C ILE A 180 -12.57 -5.16 -6.75
N CYS A 181 -13.71 -5.22 -6.07
CA CYS A 181 -14.56 -6.39 -6.07
C CYS A 181 -15.21 -6.65 -7.42
N GLN A 182 -15.67 -5.62 -8.11
CA GLN A 182 -16.26 -5.76 -9.45
C GLN A 182 -15.20 -6.13 -10.49
N THR A 183 -14.07 -5.44 -10.48
CA THR A 183 -13.01 -5.65 -11.48
C THR A 183 -12.22 -6.93 -11.25
N ALA A 184 -11.77 -7.15 -10.01
CA ALA A 184 -10.92 -8.29 -9.70
C ALA A 184 -11.73 -9.58 -9.47
N LEU A 185 -12.92 -9.47 -8.90
CA LEU A 185 -13.69 -10.65 -8.51
C LEU A 185 -14.92 -10.90 -9.41
N GLY A 186 -15.23 -9.96 -10.32
CA GLY A 186 -16.36 -10.09 -11.24
C GLY A 186 -17.72 -10.13 -10.53
N ILE A 187 -17.82 -9.58 -9.31
CA ILE A 187 -19.03 -9.65 -8.50
C ILE A 187 -19.65 -8.26 -8.44
N PRO A 188 -20.78 -8.03 -9.11
CA PRO A 188 -21.53 -6.79 -8.97
C PRO A 188 -22.21 -6.73 -7.59
N ASP A 189 -22.41 -5.51 -7.08
CA ASP A 189 -23.23 -5.21 -5.88
C ASP A 189 -22.78 -5.93 -4.59
N ILE A 190 -21.46 -5.85 -4.31
CA ILE A 190 -20.90 -6.41 -3.08
C ILE A 190 -21.22 -5.55 -1.85
N SER A 191 -21.52 -4.26 -2.05
CA SER A 191 -21.78 -3.28 -0.99
C SER A 191 -22.76 -3.76 0.06
N LYS A 192 -23.85 -4.41 -0.34
CA LYS A 192 -24.88 -4.88 0.59
C LYS A 192 -24.46 -6.08 1.43
N SER A 193 -23.47 -6.86 0.98
CA SER A 193 -23.10 -8.12 1.64
C SER A 193 -21.73 -8.12 2.31
N ILE A 194 -20.84 -7.17 1.95
CA ILE A 194 -19.44 -7.16 2.39
C ILE A 194 -19.05 -5.81 2.97
N ALA A 195 -19.40 -4.69 2.34
CA ALA A 195 -19.02 -3.34 2.75
C ALA A 195 -19.79 -2.87 3.99
N THR A 196 -19.80 -3.67 5.04
CA THR A 196 -20.47 -3.38 6.31
C THR A 196 -19.56 -2.62 7.25
N LYS A 197 -20.12 -1.93 8.25
CA LYS A 197 -19.35 -1.30 9.33
C LYS A 197 -18.42 -2.32 9.99
N GLU A 198 -18.91 -3.55 10.23
CA GLU A 198 -18.13 -4.63 10.81
C GLU A 198 -16.87 -4.97 9.97
N TYR A 199 -16.99 -4.97 8.63
CA TYR A 199 -15.85 -5.19 7.74
C TYR A 199 -14.79 -4.08 7.90
N TYR A 200 -15.18 -2.80 7.86
CA TYR A 200 -14.22 -1.68 7.97
C TYR A 200 -13.58 -1.61 9.34
N ASP A 201 -14.33 -1.89 10.40
CA ASP A 201 -13.80 -1.96 11.76
C ASP A 201 -12.81 -3.13 11.90
N ALA A 202 -13.16 -4.31 11.39
CA ALA A 202 -12.27 -5.48 11.38
C ALA A 202 -11.00 -5.21 10.55
N PHE A 203 -11.13 -4.58 9.39
CA PHE A 203 -10.02 -4.22 8.54
C PHE A 203 -9.04 -3.28 9.25
N THR A 204 -9.56 -2.19 9.83
CA THR A 204 -8.74 -1.21 10.56
C THR A 204 -8.05 -1.85 11.76
N LYS A 205 -8.78 -2.62 12.57
CA LYS A 205 -8.23 -3.31 13.76
C LYS A 205 -7.20 -4.36 13.40
N THR A 206 -7.37 -5.06 12.27
CA THR A 206 -6.38 -6.03 11.78
C THR A 206 -5.05 -5.34 11.46
N LEU A 207 -5.07 -4.21 10.74
CA LEU A 207 -3.85 -3.44 10.42
C LEU A 207 -3.18 -2.90 11.69
N GLU A 208 -3.95 -2.37 12.64
CA GLU A 208 -3.43 -1.92 13.92
C GLU A 208 -2.69 -3.04 14.66
N LYS A 209 -3.30 -4.23 14.78
CA LYS A 209 -2.69 -5.39 15.47
C LYS A 209 -1.44 -5.91 14.75
N LEU A 210 -1.39 -5.84 13.42
CA LEU A 210 -0.20 -6.21 12.66
C LEU A 210 0.98 -5.28 12.97
N ILE A 211 0.74 -3.96 13.03
CA ILE A 211 1.78 -2.99 13.38
C ILE A 211 2.20 -3.14 14.85
N GLU A 212 1.25 -3.26 15.79
CA GLU A 212 1.56 -3.51 17.21
C GLU A 212 2.49 -4.72 17.37
N ARG A 213 2.19 -5.82 16.69
CA ARG A 213 3.04 -7.02 16.70
C ARG A 213 4.39 -6.78 16.03
N GLY A 214 4.42 -6.09 14.89
CA GLY A 214 5.64 -5.81 14.12
C GLY A 214 6.66 -4.98 14.90
N LEU A 215 6.17 -4.06 15.73
CA LEU A 215 7.00 -3.15 16.53
C LEU A 215 7.40 -3.73 17.88
N ASN A 216 6.62 -4.67 18.42
CA ASN A 216 6.93 -5.32 19.69
C ASN A 216 7.68 -6.64 19.46
N ILE A 217 9.02 -6.60 19.57
CA ILE A 217 9.89 -7.76 19.34
C ILE A 217 9.53 -8.96 20.25
N PHE A 218 8.97 -8.75 21.44
CA PHE A 218 8.54 -9.81 22.33
C PHE A 218 7.33 -10.61 21.82
N LEU A 219 6.56 -10.02 20.87
CA LEU A 219 5.44 -10.68 20.22
C LEU A 219 5.83 -11.36 18.87
N HIS A 220 7.10 -11.28 18.48
CA HIS A 220 7.55 -11.94 17.25
C HIS A 220 7.49 -13.47 17.31
N PRO A 221 7.91 -14.15 18.41
CA PRO A 221 7.77 -15.60 18.49
C PRO A 221 6.29 -16.02 18.47
N GLN A 222 5.95 -16.88 17.51
CA GLN A 222 4.55 -17.27 17.24
C GLN A 222 3.88 -17.92 18.45
N PHE A 223 4.61 -18.74 19.23
CA PHE A 223 4.06 -19.41 20.41
C PHE A 223 3.72 -18.42 21.53
N ILE A 224 4.54 -17.36 21.71
CA ILE A 224 4.25 -16.29 22.67
C ILE A 224 3.01 -15.51 22.20
N TYR A 225 3.00 -15.06 20.95
CA TYR A 225 1.89 -14.27 20.41
C TYR A 225 0.55 -15.00 20.52
N ARG A 226 0.51 -16.29 20.17
CA ARG A 226 -0.71 -17.12 20.25
C ARG A 226 -1.28 -17.27 21.64
N SER A 227 -0.49 -17.15 22.69
CA SER A 227 -0.95 -17.21 24.09
C SER A 227 -1.55 -15.88 24.59
N THR A 228 -1.43 -14.78 23.83
CA THR A 228 -1.88 -13.45 24.25
C THR A 228 -3.35 -13.17 23.95
N LYS A 229 -3.94 -12.20 24.70
CA LYS A 229 -5.26 -11.63 24.37
C LYS A 229 -5.23 -10.94 23.00
N ALA A 230 -4.11 -10.27 22.66
CA ALA A 230 -3.92 -9.59 21.38
C ALA A 230 -4.09 -10.53 20.18
N TYR A 231 -3.62 -11.78 20.25
CA TYR A 231 -3.85 -12.77 19.21
C TYR A 231 -5.33 -13.15 19.09
N LYS A 232 -6.03 -13.34 20.20
CA LYS A 232 -7.47 -13.67 20.17
C LYS A 232 -8.29 -12.55 19.52
N GLU A 233 -7.98 -11.30 19.86
CA GLU A 233 -8.61 -10.12 19.23
C GLU A 233 -8.28 -10.05 17.73
N TYR A 234 -7.00 -10.22 17.37
CA TYR A 234 -6.56 -10.25 15.99
C TYR A 234 -7.32 -11.30 15.18
N MET A 235 -7.40 -12.53 15.67
CA MET A 235 -8.10 -13.62 14.97
C MET A 235 -9.60 -13.37 14.82
N LYS A 236 -10.25 -12.73 15.79
CA LYS A 236 -11.66 -12.32 15.66
C LYS A 236 -11.87 -11.44 14.43
N HIS A 237 -11.01 -10.45 14.23
CA HIS A 237 -11.10 -9.55 13.08
C HIS A 237 -10.70 -10.25 11.77
N VAL A 238 -9.65 -11.07 11.81
CA VAL A 238 -9.23 -11.88 10.64
C VAL A 238 -10.36 -12.80 10.15
N MET A 239 -11.13 -13.40 11.05
CA MET A 239 -12.27 -14.24 10.66
C MET A 239 -13.33 -13.47 9.89
N VAL A 240 -13.64 -12.23 10.28
CA VAL A 240 -14.57 -11.36 9.53
C VAL A 240 -14.05 -11.15 8.10
N LEU A 241 -12.76 -10.82 7.95
CA LEU A 241 -12.15 -10.56 6.64
C LEU A 241 -12.08 -11.83 5.76
N ARG A 242 -11.72 -12.97 6.34
CA ARG A 242 -11.68 -14.26 5.61
C ARG A 242 -13.08 -14.74 5.18
N ASN A 243 -14.12 -14.40 5.91
CA ASN A 243 -15.50 -14.69 5.51
C ASN A 243 -15.88 -13.97 4.21
N VAL A 244 -15.29 -12.83 3.93
CA VAL A 244 -15.49 -12.08 2.67
C VAL A 244 -14.96 -12.91 1.49
N SER A 245 -13.71 -13.36 1.55
CA SER A 245 -13.15 -14.21 0.47
C SER A 245 -13.91 -15.52 0.30
N GLY A 246 -14.39 -16.12 1.39
CA GLY A 246 -15.24 -17.29 1.33
C GLY A 246 -16.61 -17.06 0.65
N LYS A 247 -17.23 -15.89 0.87
CA LYS A 247 -18.48 -15.51 0.17
C LYS A 247 -18.21 -15.26 -1.33
N VAL A 248 -17.07 -14.64 -1.65
CA VAL A 248 -16.63 -14.39 -3.02
C VAL A 248 -16.50 -15.69 -3.80
N LEU A 249 -15.79 -16.68 -3.27
CA LEU A 249 -15.59 -17.95 -3.96
C LEU A 249 -16.91 -18.72 -4.15
N ARG A 250 -17.76 -18.76 -3.14
CA ARG A 250 -19.10 -19.39 -3.29
C ARG A 250 -19.95 -18.76 -4.39
N LYS A 251 -19.89 -17.43 -4.56
CA LYS A 251 -20.61 -16.76 -5.66
C LYS A 251 -20.04 -17.10 -7.03
N LEU A 252 -18.75 -17.39 -7.14
CA LEU A 252 -18.15 -17.86 -8.38
C LEU A 252 -18.66 -19.24 -8.79
N ASP A 253 -18.66 -20.19 -7.85
CA ASP A 253 -19.15 -21.54 -8.12
C ASP A 253 -20.61 -21.53 -8.59
N LEU A 254 -21.42 -20.61 -8.03
CA LEU A 254 -22.82 -20.43 -8.45
C LEU A 254 -22.92 -19.80 -9.86
N ASN A 255 -22.14 -18.73 -10.12
CA ASN A 255 -22.14 -18.07 -11.43
C ASN A 255 -21.61 -18.97 -12.56
N GLU A 256 -20.71 -19.91 -12.28
CA GLU A 256 -20.23 -20.88 -13.28
C GLU A 256 -21.34 -21.89 -13.65
N LYS A 257 -22.04 -22.44 -12.65
CA LYS A 257 -23.17 -23.34 -12.90
C LYS A 257 -24.23 -22.65 -13.74
N ASP A 258 -24.55 -21.37 -13.45
CA ASP A 258 -25.50 -20.60 -14.26
C ASP A 258 -24.96 -20.31 -15.67
N THR A 259 -23.64 -20.13 -15.84
CA THR A 259 -23.02 -19.89 -17.15
C THR A 259 -22.93 -21.16 -17.99
N GLU A 260 -22.70 -22.31 -17.39
CA GLU A 260 -22.77 -23.62 -18.07
C GLU A 260 -24.20 -23.93 -18.52
N VAL A 261 -25.19 -23.63 -17.69
CA VAL A 261 -26.60 -23.73 -18.02
C VAL A 261 -27.01 -22.77 -19.15
N ARG A 262 -26.46 -21.53 -19.16
CA ARG A 262 -26.72 -20.51 -20.21
C ARG A 262 -26.03 -20.82 -21.54
N LYS A 263 -24.83 -21.41 -21.54
CA LYS A 263 -24.16 -21.89 -22.77
C LYS A 263 -24.89 -23.03 -23.46
N SER A 264 -25.74 -23.75 -22.74
CA SER A 264 -26.63 -24.74 -23.33
C SER A 264 -27.87 -24.12 -23.99
N ASN A 265 -28.15 -22.84 -23.78
CA ASN A 265 -29.24 -22.09 -24.41
C ASN A 265 -28.66 -21.08 -25.41
N GLU A 266 -28.67 -21.40 -26.70
CA GLU A 266 -28.01 -20.69 -27.82
C GLU A 266 -28.49 -19.24 -28.12
N ASN A 267 -29.30 -18.59 -27.28
CA ASN A 267 -29.96 -17.32 -27.57
C ASN A 267 -29.65 -16.17 -26.61
N ASP A 268 -28.50 -16.15 -25.91
CA ASP A 268 -28.20 -15.05 -25.02
C ASP A 268 -27.34 -13.96 -25.73
N LEU A 269 -27.99 -12.84 -26.07
CA LEU A 269 -27.42 -11.63 -26.72
C LEU A 269 -26.58 -10.73 -25.77
N SER A 270 -26.20 -11.22 -24.61
CA SER A 270 -25.29 -10.48 -23.72
C SER A 270 -23.88 -10.50 -24.29
N GLY A 271 -23.32 -9.30 -24.57
CA GLY A 271 -21.98 -9.11 -25.11
C GLY A 271 -20.87 -9.76 -24.28
N PRO A 272 -19.64 -9.85 -24.79
CA PRO A 272 -18.54 -10.57 -24.15
C PRO A 272 -18.26 -10.00 -22.76
N ARG A 273 -18.48 -10.83 -21.72
CA ARG A 273 -18.18 -10.48 -20.32
C ARG A 273 -16.66 -10.21 -20.17
N VAL A 274 -16.33 -9.08 -19.57
CA VAL A 274 -14.95 -8.75 -19.20
C VAL A 274 -14.44 -9.82 -18.22
N LYS A 275 -13.37 -10.54 -18.59
CA LYS A 275 -12.75 -11.54 -17.72
C LYS A 275 -12.20 -10.85 -16.47
N SER A 276 -12.73 -11.23 -15.31
CA SER A 276 -12.20 -10.77 -14.03
C SER A 276 -10.84 -11.43 -13.72
N PHE A 277 -10.09 -10.83 -12.79
CA PHE A 277 -8.87 -11.46 -12.24
C PHE A 277 -9.16 -12.88 -11.70
N LEU A 278 -10.31 -13.06 -11.09
CA LEU A 278 -10.72 -14.32 -10.51
C LEU A 278 -11.06 -15.37 -11.56
N ASP A 279 -11.68 -14.98 -12.70
CA ASP A 279 -11.88 -15.87 -13.84
C ASP A 279 -10.52 -16.39 -14.37
N ILE A 280 -9.49 -15.54 -14.34
CA ILE A 280 -8.13 -15.92 -14.74
C ILE A 280 -7.55 -16.93 -13.73
N LEU A 281 -7.65 -16.69 -12.43
CA LEU A 281 -7.17 -17.63 -11.40
C LEU A 281 -7.89 -18.98 -11.46
N HIS A 282 -9.19 -18.95 -11.68
CA HIS A 282 -9.98 -20.17 -11.79
C HIS A 282 -9.60 -21.00 -13.04
N ASN A 283 -9.47 -20.34 -14.19
CA ASN A 283 -8.98 -21.02 -15.41
C ASN A 283 -7.58 -21.60 -15.22
N LEU A 284 -6.70 -20.92 -14.49
CA LEU A 284 -5.36 -21.42 -14.14
C LEU A 284 -5.43 -22.63 -13.20
N SER A 285 -6.40 -22.68 -12.28
CA SER A 285 -6.57 -23.85 -11.41
C SER A 285 -7.07 -25.08 -12.18
N LYS A 286 -7.93 -24.88 -13.18
CA LYS A 286 -8.44 -25.97 -14.06
C LYS A 286 -7.39 -26.44 -15.08
N SER A 287 -6.47 -25.58 -15.51
CA SER A 287 -5.47 -25.86 -16.56
C SER A 287 -4.14 -26.45 -16.06
N ASN A 288 -4.13 -27.38 -15.10
CA ASN A 288 -2.91 -28.01 -14.53
C ASN A 288 -1.90 -27.06 -13.85
N ALA A 289 -2.25 -25.80 -13.60
CA ALA A 289 -1.36 -24.87 -12.89
C ALA A 289 -1.27 -25.13 -11.37
N ASN A 290 -1.94 -26.19 -10.86
CA ASN A 290 -1.89 -26.66 -9.48
C ASN A 290 -2.03 -25.54 -8.42
N MET A 291 -2.98 -24.61 -8.58
CA MET A 291 -3.38 -23.70 -7.51
C MET A 291 -4.47 -24.35 -6.65
N THR A 292 -4.22 -24.47 -5.37
CA THR A 292 -5.21 -24.94 -4.40
C THR A 292 -6.24 -23.84 -4.10
N GLU A 293 -7.43 -24.24 -3.63
CA GLU A 293 -8.46 -23.28 -3.18
C GLU A 293 -7.93 -22.30 -2.12
N GLU A 294 -7.07 -22.74 -1.20
CA GLU A 294 -6.47 -21.87 -0.19
C GLU A 294 -5.45 -20.87 -0.79
N GLU A 295 -4.73 -21.25 -1.83
CA GLU A 295 -3.87 -20.32 -2.59
C GLU A 295 -4.72 -19.27 -3.30
N ILE A 296 -5.85 -19.62 -3.90
CA ILE A 296 -6.80 -18.69 -4.51
C ILE A 296 -7.37 -17.74 -3.46
N LYS A 297 -7.82 -18.23 -2.30
CA LYS A 297 -8.29 -17.42 -1.17
C LYS A 297 -7.23 -16.42 -0.71
N SER A 298 -5.98 -16.85 -0.66
CA SER A 298 -4.84 -16.01 -0.27
C SER A 298 -4.65 -14.85 -1.24
N GLU A 299 -4.75 -15.11 -2.54
CA GLU A 299 -4.64 -14.06 -3.56
C GLU A 299 -5.86 -13.13 -3.57
N VAL A 300 -7.07 -13.66 -3.40
CA VAL A 300 -8.30 -12.85 -3.27
C VAL A 300 -8.19 -11.88 -2.09
N ASN A 301 -7.82 -12.36 -0.90
CA ASN A 301 -7.60 -11.49 0.26
C ASN A 301 -6.52 -10.45 0.01
N THR A 302 -5.44 -10.84 -0.66
CA THR A 302 -4.31 -9.95 -0.99
C THR A 302 -4.75 -8.84 -1.95
N ILE A 303 -5.50 -9.16 -3.00
CA ILE A 303 -5.95 -8.18 -4.00
C ILE A 303 -6.98 -7.23 -3.41
N ILE A 304 -7.94 -7.71 -2.62
CA ILE A 304 -8.90 -6.85 -1.93
C ILE A 304 -8.16 -5.87 -1.02
N PHE A 305 -7.26 -6.36 -0.17
CA PHE A 305 -6.46 -5.53 0.72
C PHE A 305 -5.65 -4.47 -0.05
N ALA A 306 -4.87 -4.91 -1.04
CA ALA A 306 -3.95 -4.04 -1.76
C ALA A 306 -4.68 -3.00 -2.62
N GLY A 307 -5.76 -3.40 -3.31
CA GLY A 307 -6.50 -2.52 -4.23
C GLY A 307 -7.40 -1.51 -3.52
N GLN A 308 -8.02 -1.89 -2.42
CA GLN A 308 -8.91 -1.01 -1.66
C GLN A 308 -8.13 0.07 -0.89
N GLU A 309 -7.25 -0.34 0.03
CA GLU A 309 -6.67 0.56 1.04
C GLU A 309 -5.70 1.57 0.42
N THR A 310 -4.87 1.16 -0.55
CA THR A 310 -3.86 2.05 -1.13
C THR A 310 -4.49 3.12 -2.00
N VAL A 311 -5.48 2.76 -2.81
CA VAL A 311 -6.22 3.71 -3.67
C VAL A 311 -7.04 4.67 -2.81
N ALA A 312 -7.73 4.16 -1.77
CA ALA A 312 -8.50 5.01 -0.85
C ALA A 312 -7.62 6.00 -0.10
N THR A 313 -6.46 5.56 0.39
CA THR A 313 -5.50 6.44 1.07
C THR A 313 -4.95 7.50 0.10
N THR A 314 -4.62 7.14 -1.13
CA THR A 314 -4.13 8.09 -2.14
C THR A 314 -5.19 9.14 -2.47
N LEU A 315 -6.44 8.75 -2.73
CA LEU A 315 -7.54 9.68 -2.99
C LEU A 315 -7.79 10.63 -1.82
N HIS A 316 -7.74 10.11 -0.60
CA HIS A 316 -7.89 10.94 0.60
C HIS A 316 -6.84 12.05 0.66
N PHE A 317 -5.55 11.72 0.44
CA PHE A 317 -4.49 12.74 0.39
C PHE A 317 -4.60 13.65 -0.84
N ILE A 318 -5.04 13.16 -2.00
CA ILE A 318 -5.30 14.02 -3.17
C ILE A 318 -6.35 15.09 -2.80
N PHE A 319 -7.48 14.70 -2.22
CA PHE A 319 -8.55 15.65 -1.86
C PHE A 319 -8.10 16.66 -0.80
N ILE A 320 -7.28 16.25 0.18
CA ILE A 320 -6.66 17.19 1.13
C ILE A 320 -5.75 18.17 0.38
N MET A 321 -4.87 17.69 -0.48
CA MET A 321 -3.89 18.55 -1.15
C MET A 321 -4.54 19.52 -2.15
N ILE A 322 -5.48 19.07 -2.96
CA ILE A 322 -6.19 19.98 -3.88
C ILE A 322 -7.15 20.91 -3.12
N GLY A 323 -7.68 20.48 -1.98
CA GLY A 323 -8.54 21.31 -1.13
C GLY A 323 -7.81 22.45 -0.45
N SER A 324 -6.51 22.28 -0.17
CA SER A 324 -5.62 23.29 0.42
C SER A 324 -4.96 24.19 -0.62
N ARG A 325 -5.09 23.90 -1.91
CA ARG A 325 -4.41 24.59 -3.03
C ARG A 325 -5.41 24.97 -4.12
N GLU A 326 -6.03 26.12 -3.97
CA GLU A 326 -7.04 26.60 -4.92
C GLU A 326 -6.50 26.74 -6.35
N ASP A 327 -5.24 27.19 -6.48
CA ASP A 327 -4.55 27.33 -7.77
C ASP A 327 -4.37 25.99 -8.48
N VAL A 328 -3.97 24.94 -7.75
CA VAL A 328 -3.83 23.57 -8.27
C VAL A 328 -5.22 23.05 -8.70
N GLN A 329 -6.23 23.23 -7.85
CA GLN A 329 -7.58 22.78 -8.14
C GLN A 329 -8.18 23.48 -9.37
N LYS A 330 -7.89 24.79 -9.57
CA LYS A 330 -8.30 25.55 -10.76
C LYS A 330 -7.62 25.02 -12.03
N LYS A 331 -6.31 24.77 -11.99
CA LYS A 331 -5.57 24.23 -13.14
C LYS A 331 -6.07 22.83 -13.50
N LEU A 332 -6.31 21.97 -12.49
CA LEU A 332 -6.86 20.65 -12.69
C LEU A 332 -8.25 20.71 -13.34
N TYR A 333 -9.13 21.59 -12.84
CA TYR A 333 -10.44 21.81 -13.45
C TYR A 333 -10.32 22.29 -14.88
N LYS A 334 -9.38 23.20 -15.18
CA LYS A 334 -9.16 23.70 -16.55
C LYS A 334 -8.82 22.57 -17.51
N GLU A 335 -7.88 21.68 -17.15
CA GLU A 335 -7.54 20.51 -17.97
C GLU A 335 -8.76 19.62 -18.23
N ILE A 336 -9.51 19.28 -17.16
CA ILE A 336 -10.69 18.43 -17.28
C ILE A 336 -11.77 19.09 -18.14
N LYS A 337 -11.95 20.41 -18.02
CA LYS A 337 -12.89 21.18 -18.86
C LYS A 337 -12.46 21.23 -20.33
N GLU A 338 -11.17 21.31 -20.62
CA GLU A 338 -10.62 21.26 -21.98
C GLU A 338 -10.86 19.89 -22.63
N ILE A 339 -10.74 18.79 -21.89
CA ILE A 339 -10.96 17.42 -22.40
C ILE A 339 -12.46 17.11 -22.61
N PHE A 340 -13.31 17.48 -21.66
CA PHE A 340 -14.73 17.08 -21.67
C PHE A 340 -15.68 18.16 -22.22
N GLY A 341 -15.25 19.42 -22.29
CA GLY A 341 -16.13 20.53 -22.62
C GLY A 341 -17.24 20.69 -21.58
N ASP A 342 -18.48 20.92 -22.07
CA ASP A 342 -19.69 20.98 -21.26
C ASP A 342 -20.42 19.63 -21.15
N THR A 343 -19.85 18.58 -21.73
CA THR A 343 -20.48 17.25 -21.79
C THR A 343 -20.14 16.41 -20.57
N LYS A 344 -21.18 15.79 -19.99
CA LYS A 344 -21.00 14.82 -18.89
C LYS A 344 -21.00 13.39 -19.45
N ARG A 345 -20.05 13.11 -20.33
CA ARG A 345 -19.84 11.77 -20.86
C ARG A 345 -18.91 10.95 -19.98
N ASP A 346 -18.91 9.66 -20.18
CA ASP A 346 -17.99 8.75 -19.49
C ASP A 346 -16.55 8.98 -19.94
N VAL A 347 -15.63 8.82 -19.00
CA VAL A 347 -14.18 8.83 -19.26
C VAL A 347 -13.84 7.62 -20.10
N ASN A 348 -13.11 7.82 -21.18
CA ASN A 348 -12.57 6.76 -22.02
C ASN A 348 -11.03 6.66 -21.89
N ARG A 349 -10.43 5.80 -22.68
CA ARG A 349 -8.99 5.56 -22.60
C ARG A 349 -8.17 6.75 -23.12
N GLU A 350 -8.64 7.37 -24.19
CA GLU A 350 -8.00 8.52 -24.84
C GLU A 350 -7.95 9.70 -23.86
N ASP A 351 -9.04 9.96 -23.16
CA ASP A 351 -9.12 11.01 -22.14
C ASP A 351 -8.05 10.81 -21.05
N LEU A 352 -7.81 9.57 -20.61
CA LEU A 352 -6.81 9.27 -19.60
C LEU A 352 -5.37 9.60 -20.07
N GLU A 353 -5.10 9.51 -21.35
CA GLU A 353 -3.79 9.86 -21.95
C GLU A 353 -3.59 11.38 -22.00
N GLU A 354 -4.68 12.15 -22.19
CA GLU A 354 -4.69 13.61 -22.20
C GLU A 354 -4.63 14.26 -20.81
N MET A 355 -5.01 13.54 -19.75
CA MET A 355 -4.99 14.00 -18.35
C MET A 355 -3.57 14.07 -17.78
N VAL A 356 -2.73 14.97 -18.29
CA VAL A 356 -1.31 15.11 -17.91
C VAL A 356 -1.16 15.83 -16.58
N TYR A 357 -1.88 16.93 -16.37
CA TYR A 357 -1.83 17.66 -15.09
C TYR A 357 -2.47 16.86 -13.96
N CYS A 358 -3.57 16.17 -14.25
CA CYS A 358 -4.18 15.22 -13.33
C CYS A 358 -3.20 14.14 -12.88
N GLU A 359 -2.42 13.56 -13.80
CA GLU A 359 -1.35 12.62 -13.47
C GLU A 359 -0.27 13.28 -12.61
N GLY A 360 0.09 14.52 -12.91
CA GLY A 360 1.01 15.31 -12.11
C GLY A 360 0.53 15.50 -10.67
N VAL A 361 -0.75 15.82 -10.46
CA VAL A 361 -1.37 15.93 -9.12
C VAL A 361 -1.29 14.60 -8.37
N ILE A 362 -1.60 13.48 -9.02
CA ILE A 362 -1.52 12.14 -8.42
C ILE A 362 -0.09 11.82 -8.02
N ASN A 363 0.87 12.00 -8.93
CA ASN A 363 2.28 11.70 -8.70
C ASN A 363 2.88 12.58 -7.60
N GLU A 364 2.54 13.87 -7.55
CA GLU A 364 3.01 14.78 -6.52
C GLU A 364 2.43 14.44 -5.15
N THR A 365 1.16 14.04 -5.11
CA THR A 365 0.56 13.49 -3.89
C THR A 365 1.29 12.24 -3.42
N LEU A 366 1.55 11.29 -4.32
CA LEU A 366 2.26 10.04 -4.00
C LEU A 366 3.73 10.29 -3.61
N ARG A 367 4.36 11.32 -4.14
CA ARG A 367 5.70 11.74 -3.77
C ARG A 367 5.75 12.20 -2.31
N LEU A 368 4.84 13.10 -1.93
CA LEU A 368 4.79 13.67 -0.59
C LEU A 368 4.07 12.77 0.42
N TYR A 369 3.03 12.08 0.01
CA TYR A 369 2.18 11.24 0.88
C TYR A 369 2.02 9.83 0.30
N PRO A 370 3.11 9.04 0.21
CA PRO A 370 3.03 7.68 -0.30
C PRO A 370 2.11 6.84 0.60
N SER A 371 1.10 6.18 0.00
CA SER A 371 0.14 5.36 0.74
C SER A 371 0.81 4.30 1.61
N VAL A 372 1.94 3.76 1.16
CA VAL A 372 2.81 2.85 1.91
C VAL A 372 4.17 3.54 2.05
N PRO A 373 4.48 4.14 3.23
CA PRO A 373 5.68 4.96 3.38
C PRO A 373 6.98 4.16 3.42
N VAL A 374 6.91 2.89 3.83
CA VAL A 374 8.08 1.99 3.91
C VAL A 374 7.72 0.56 3.53
N VAL A 375 8.65 -0.14 2.87
CA VAL A 375 8.57 -1.59 2.67
C VAL A 375 9.92 -2.24 2.95
N LEU A 376 9.87 -3.49 3.42
CA LEU A 376 11.06 -4.22 3.85
C LEU A 376 11.39 -5.36 2.89
N ARG A 377 12.68 -5.67 2.77
CA ARG A 377 13.22 -6.84 2.06
C ARG A 377 14.27 -7.53 2.91
N LYS A 378 14.38 -8.84 2.77
CA LYS A 378 15.47 -9.63 3.33
C LYS A 378 16.56 -9.79 2.29
N VAL A 379 17.80 -9.61 2.71
CA VAL A 379 18.98 -9.75 1.86
C VAL A 379 19.39 -11.22 1.84
N ASP A 380 19.30 -11.85 0.69
CA ASP A 380 19.61 -13.28 0.48
C ASP A 380 20.96 -13.52 -0.20
N THR A 381 21.61 -12.46 -0.68
CA THR A 381 22.98 -12.43 -1.20
C THR A 381 23.65 -11.12 -0.82
N ASP A 382 24.98 -11.09 -0.76
CA ASP A 382 25.70 -9.83 -0.54
C ASP A 382 25.46 -8.86 -1.68
N ILE A 383 25.22 -7.58 -1.35
CA ILE A 383 24.92 -6.54 -2.33
C ILE A 383 25.89 -5.38 -2.14
N GLN A 384 26.71 -5.10 -3.15
CA GLN A 384 27.51 -3.90 -3.18
C GLN A 384 26.64 -2.71 -3.58
N LEU A 385 26.45 -1.76 -2.70
CA LEU A 385 25.88 -0.46 -2.94
C LEU A 385 26.99 0.58 -3.11
N ARG A 386 26.65 1.81 -3.48
CA ARG A 386 27.64 2.88 -3.68
C ARG A 386 28.51 3.09 -2.44
N ASP A 387 27.89 3.23 -1.30
CA ASP A 387 28.56 3.64 -0.07
C ASP A 387 28.82 2.50 0.91
N CYS A 388 28.29 1.29 0.67
CA CYS A 388 28.45 0.18 1.61
C CYS A 388 28.21 -1.19 0.97
N LEU A 389 28.75 -2.23 1.63
CA LEU A 389 28.37 -3.62 1.38
C LEU A 389 27.23 -4.00 2.32
N LEU A 390 26.08 -4.38 1.75
CA LEU A 390 24.94 -4.91 2.50
C LEU A 390 25.03 -6.44 2.57
N PRO A 391 25.40 -7.03 3.72
CA PRO A 391 25.71 -8.45 3.80
C PRO A 391 24.45 -9.31 3.81
N LYS A 392 24.56 -10.53 3.30
CA LYS A 392 23.54 -11.58 3.38
C LYS A 392 23.02 -11.75 4.81
N GLY A 393 21.70 -11.91 4.94
CA GLY A 393 21.01 -12.06 6.22
C GLY A 393 20.69 -10.74 6.90
N SER A 394 21.05 -9.61 6.29
CA SER A 394 20.57 -8.27 6.67
C SER A 394 19.16 -8.03 6.16
N PHE A 395 18.64 -6.84 6.46
CA PHE A 395 17.40 -6.31 5.89
C PHE A 395 17.69 -5.00 5.17
N PHE A 396 16.86 -4.61 4.24
CA PHE A 396 16.78 -3.22 3.83
C PHE A 396 15.33 -2.73 3.85
N VAL A 397 15.19 -1.45 4.10
CA VAL A 397 13.94 -0.71 4.16
C VAL A 397 13.95 0.28 3.01
N LEU A 398 13.04 0.13 2.06
CA LEU A 398 12.78 1.18 1.09
C LEU A 398 11.95 2.26 1.77
N ASN A 399 12.54 3.43 1.97
CA ASN A 399 11.87 4.56 2.59
C ASN A 399 11.35 5.51 1.52
N MET A 400 10.11 5.26 1.08
CA MET A 400 9.43 6.04 0.05
C MET A 400 9.10 7.45 0.54
N TRP A 401 8.84 7.60 1.84
CA TRP A 401 8.62 8.90 2.47
C TRP A 401 9.84 9.81 2.34
N ALA A 402 11.02 9.31 2.71
CA ALA A 402 12.26 10.07 2.57
C ALA A 402 12.61 10.31 1.10
N SER A 403 12.45 9.29 0.24
CA SER A 403 12.74 9.43 -1.20
C SER A 403 12.02 10.61 -1.85
N GLY A 404 10.78 10.88 -1.45
CA GLY A 404 10.02 12.03 -1.94
C GLY A 404 10.42 13.38 -1.34
N ARG A 405 11.36 13.43 -0.37
CA ARG A 405 11.69 14.62 0.44
C ARG A 405 13.16 15.00 0.48
N LEU A 406 14.03 14.28 -0.20
CA LEU A 406 15.45 14.60 -0.25
C LEU A 406 15.71 15.71 -1.26
N LYS A 407 16.26 16.86 -0.81
CA LYS A 407 16.58 18.03 -1.66
C LYS A 407 17.54 17.69 -2.80
N ARG A 408 18.50 16.78 -2.54
CA ARG A 408 19.44 16.32 -3.57
C ARG A 408 18.75 15.64 -4.75
N LEU A 409 17.54 15.11 -4.57
CA LEU A 409 16.74 14.45 -5.62
C LEU A 409 15.75 15.41 -6.29
N TRP A 410 15.11 16.30 -5.52
CA TRP A 410 13.95 17.07 -5.96
C TRP A 410 14.16 18.58 -5.99
N GLY A 411 15.34 19.07 -5.58
CA GLY A 411 15.64 20.49 -5.50
C GLY A 411 15.21 21.16 -4.18
N PRO A 412 15.45 22.46 -4.05
CA PRO A 412 15.21 23.22 -2.82
C PRO A 412 13.72 23.33 -2.46
N ASP A 413 12.83 23.28 -3.44
CA ASP A 413 11.36 23.34 -3.34
C ASP A 413 10.73 21.94 -3.09
N VAL A 414 11.48 21.02 -2.52
CA VAL A 414 11.10 19.62 -2.32
C VAL A 414 9.84 19.43 -1.48
N LEU A 415 9.53 20.34 -0.57
CA LEU A 415 8.34 20.26 0.28
C LEU A 415 7.11 20.94 -0.35
N ASP A 416 7.30 21.68 -1.44
CA ASP A 416 6.20 22.35 -2.12
C ASP A 416 5.41 21.33 -2.95
N PHE A 417 4.08 21.43 -2.85
CA PHE A 417 3.18 20.63 -3.70
C PHE A 417 3.09 21.31 -5.07
N ARG A 418 3.89 20.84 -6.02
CA ARG A 418 4.03 21.41 -7.38
C ARG A 418 3.80 20.35 -8.45
N PRO A 419 2.55 20.14 -8.91
CA PRO A 419 2.24 19.15 -9.95
C PRO A 419 2.96 19.40 -11.28
N GLU A 420 3.31 20.65 -11.60
CA GLU A 420 4.06 21.05 -12.78
C GLU A 420 5.43 20.41 -12.87
N ARG A 421 6.01 20.00 -11.74
CA ARG A 421 7.27 19.26 -11.65
C ARG A 421 7.31 18.05 -12.59
N TRP A 422 6.17 17.40 -12.78
CA TRP A 422 6.04 16.18 -13.57
C TRP A 422 6.03 16.40 -15.09
N ARG A 423 6.11 17.65 -15.55
CA ARG A 423 6.35 18.03 -16.94
C ARG A 423 7.83 18.11 -17.28
N GLU A 424 8.71 18.06 -16.29
CA GLU A 424 10.16 18.09 -16.40
C GLU A 424 10.74 16.68 -16.14
N PRO A 425 11.99 16.39 -16.53
CA PRO A 425 12.66 15.18 -16.14
C PRO A 425 12.75 15.08 -14.60
N THR A 426 12.16 14.07 -14.00
CA THR A 426 12.13 13.85 -12.55
C THR A 426 12.74 12.50 -12.17
N PRO A 427 13.26 12.38 -10.93
CA PRO A 427 13.65 11.09 -10.39
C PRO A 427 12.47 10.10 -10.38
N PRO A 428 12.72 8.78 -10.49
CA PRO A 428 11.66 7.79 -10.37
C PRO A 428 10.97 7.86 -9.01
N ILE A 429 9.62 7.89 -9.03
CA ILE A 429 8.83 7.81 -7.79
C ILE A 429 8.87 6.39 -7.23
N LEU A 430 9.20 6.27 -5.93
CA LEU A 430 9.23 4.97 -5.23
C LEU A 430 7.88 4.55 -4.64
N ALA A 431 6.82 5.35 -4.74
CA ALA A 431 5.52 5.07 -4.13
C ALA A 431 4.88 3.74 -4.59
N PHE A 432 5.23 3.26 -5.79
CA PHE A 432 4.85 1.93 -6.29
C PHE A 432 5.95 0.88 -6.06
N SER A 433 6.94 1.16 -5.20
CA SER A 433 8.16 0.37 -5.07
C SER A 433 8.93 0.26 -6.39
N ILE A 434 10.03 -0.48 -6.39
CA ILE A 434 10.91 -0.63 -7.56
C ILE A 434 11.48 -2.05 -7.61
N GLY A 435 11.98 -2.49 -8.77
CA GLY A 435 12.57 -3.81 -8.96
C GLY A 435 11.54 -4.93 -9.10
N LYS A 436 11.98 -6.16 -8.90
CA LYS A 436 11.18 -7.37 -9.18
C LYS A 436 9.86 -7.44 -8.40
N ARG A 437 9.81 -6.89 -7.18
CA ARG A 437 8.63 -6.85 -6.30
C ARG A 437 7.91 -5.49 -6.35
N ALA A 438 8.07 -4.72 -7.44
CA ALA A 438 7.30 -3.50 -7.65
C ALA A 438 5.79 -3.78 -7.71
N CYS A 439 4.98 -2.75 -7.50
CA CYS A 439 3.53 -2.86 -7.50
C CYS A 439 3.01 -3.36 -8.85
N ILE A 440 2.34 -4.51 -8.86
CA ILE A 440 1.68 -5.07 -10.04
C ILE A 440 0.46 -4.24 -10.45
N GLY A 441 -0.21 -3.61 -9.48
CA GLY A 441 -1.44 -2.83 -9.68
C GLY A 441 -1.21 -1.36 -10.06
N LYS A 442 0.01 -0.91 -10.41
CA LYS A 442 0.28 0.50 -10.72
C LYS A 442 -0.66 1.04 -11.80
N ARG A 443 -0.86 0.30 -12.91
CA ARG A 443 -1.75 0.72 -14.00
C ARG A 443 -3.20 0.83 -13.54
N TYR A 444 -3.67 -0.17 -12.81
CA TYR A 444 -5.00 -0.16 -12.20
C TYR A 444 -5.20 1.06 -11.31
N ALA A 445 -4.25 1.32 -10.41
CA ALA A 445 -4.31 2.45 -9.49
C ALA A 445 -4.34 3.79 -10.24
N MET A 446 -3.45 4.01 -11.21
CA MET A 446 -3.41 5.26 -11.98
C MET A 446 -4.70 5.49 -12.77
N GLN A 447 -5.26 4.45 -13.38
CA GLN A 447 -6.49 4.56 -14.16
C GLN A 447 -7.70 4.93 -13.28
N ILE A 448 -7.93 4.22 -12.18
CA ILE A 448 -9.04 4.52 -11.27
C ILE A 448 -8.89 5.89 -10.59
N LEU A 449 -7.65 6.27 -10.21
CA LEU A 449 -7.37 7.58 -9.60
C LEU A 449 -7.69 8.72 -10.56
N LYS A 450 -7.20 8.65 -11.82
CA LYS A 450 -7.51 9.63 -12.85
C LYS A 450 -9.02 9.73 -13.11
N THR A 451 -9.69 8.58 -13.25
CA THR A 451 -11.13 8.54 -13.51
C THR A 451 -11.91 9.19 -12.37
N ILE A 452 -11.68 8.80 -11.13
CA ILE A 452 -12.38 9.36 -9.97
C ILE A 452 -12.11 10.86 -9.85
N LEU A 453 -10.86 11.28 -10.02
CA LEU A 453 -10.49 12.69 -9.89
C LEU A 453 -11.16 13.54 -10.96
N ALA A 454 -11.26 13.05 -12.20
CA ALA A 454 -11.96 13.73 -13.28
C ALA A 454 -13.44 13.99 -12.95
N TYR A 455 -14.16 12.95 -12.49
CA TYR A 455 -15.57 13.12 -12.09
C TYR A 455 -15.75 14.06 -10.89
N CYS A 456 -14.90 13.91 -9.88
CA CYS A 456 -14.97 14.74 -8.68
C CYS A 456 -14.74 16.22 -9.00
N ILE A 457 -13.75 16.54 -9.83
CA ILE A 457 -13.40 17.92 -10.15
C ILE A 457 -14.40 18.59 -11.08
N GLN A 458 -15.14 17.84 -11.91
CA GLN A 458 -16.21 18.40 -12.72
C GLN A 458 -17.35 18.95 -11.86
N ASP A 459 -17.73 18.25 -10.79
CA ASP A 459 -18.93 18.57 -10.01
C ASP A 459 -18.65 19.23 -8.66
N LEU A 460 -17.46 19.02 -8.08
CA LEU A 460 -17.17 19.37 -6.70
C LEU A 460 -16.01 20.37 -6.57
N ILE A 461 -16.06 21.18 -5.51
CA ILE A 461 -14.97 21.99 -5.01
C ILE A 461 -14.58 21.43 -3.64
N PHE A 462 -13.28 21.17 -3.45
CA PHE A 462 -12.73 20.70 -2.19
C PHE A 462 -12.09 21.85 -1.42
N LYS A 463 -12.22 21.83 -0.10
CA LYS A 463 -11.50 22.69 0.84
C LYS A 463 -10.92 21.83 1.97
N SER A 464 -9.71 22.15 2.40
CA SER A 464 -9.06 21.52 3.55
C SER A 464 -8.03 22.45 4.15
N ASP A 465 -7.67 22.22 5.42
CA ASP A 465 -6.57 22.89 6.09
C ASP A 465 -5.42 21.90 6.33
N PRO A 466 -4.27 22.06 5.65
CA PRO A 466 -3.14 21.16 5.84
C PRO A 466 -2.41 21.37 7.16
N GLU A 467 -2.61 22.49 7.90
CA GLU A 467 -2.00 22.73 9.20
C GLU A 467 -2.58 21.78 10.26
N GLU A 468 -3.79 21.30 10.08
CA GLU A 468 -4.42 20.29 10.93
C GLU A 468 -3.97 18.86 10.62
N LEU A 469 -3.14 18.67 9.59
CA LEU A 469 -2.72 17.37 9.09
C LEU A 469 -1.72 16.68 10.04
N LYS A 470 -2.21 15.95 11.02
CA LYS A 470 -1.41 15.06 11.87
C LYS A 470 -1.38 13.66 11.29
N LEU A 471 -0.17 13.16 11.03
CA LEU A 471 0.04 11.86 10.39
C LEU A 471 0.41 10.78 11.41
N LYS A 472 -0.02 9.55 11.10
CA LYS A 472 0.37 8.34 11.80
C LYS A 472 0.63 7.22 10.80
N ILE A 473 1.40 6.21 11.21
CA ILE A 473 1.67 5.02 10.41
C ILE A 473 0.97 3.83 11.04
N ASP A 474 0.09 3.22 10.24
CA ASP A 474 -0.28 1.82 10.38
C ASP A 474 0.53 1.01 9.34
N VAL A 475 -0.03 0.06 8.62
CA VAL A 475 0.62 -0.49 7.42
C VAL A 475 0.66 0.56 6.30
N THR A 476 -0.35 1.41 6.25
CA THR A 476 -0.49 2.55 5.35
C THR A 476 -0.31 3.87 6.12
N LEU A 477 -0.01 4.94 5.40
CA LEU A 477 -0.01 6.29 5.93
C LEU A 477 -1.45 6.73 6.21
N ARG A 478 -1.70 7.28 7.38
CA ARG A 478 -3.05 7.72 7.80
C ARG A 478 -3.02 9.08 8.47
N THR A 479 -4.12 9.79 8.40
CA THR A 479 -4.38 10.96 9.22
C THR A 479 -4.80 10.56 10.63
N HIS A 480 -4.50 11.37 11.63
CA HIS A 480 -4.96 11.16 13.01
C HIS A 480 -6.44 11.55 13.13
N ALA A 481 -6.79 12.77 12.73
CA ALA A 481 -8.15 13.22 12.58
C ALA A 481 -8.72 12.79 11.21
N GLY A 482 -10.04 12.57 11.14
CA GLY A 482 -10.76 12.21 9.92
C GLY A 482 -11.36 13.40 9.18
N ASP A 483 -11.83 14.42 9.92
CA ASP A 483 -12.67 15.50 9.42
C ASP A 483 -11.83 16.63 8.80
N LEU A 484 -11.15 16.33 7.71
CA LEU A 484 -10.18 17.23 7.08
C LEU A 484 -10.64 17.81 5.74
N ILE A 485 -11.78 17.34 5.21
CA ILE A 485 -12.24 17.68 3.86
C ILE A 485 -13.65 18.29 3.96
N GLN A 486 -13.81 19.44 3.34
CA GLN A 486 -15.13 20.03 3.07
C GLN A 486 -15.37 20.03 1.56
N VAL A 487 -16.62 19.78 1.15
CA VAL A 487 -17.04 19.80 -0.25
C VAL A 487 -18.11 20.83 -0.51
N GLY A 488 -18.07 21.43 -1.70
CA GLY A 488 -19.09 22.32 -2.24
C GLY A 488 -19.40 21.95 -3.67
N LEU A 489 -20.55 22.43 -4.20
CA LEU A 489 -20.85 22.30 -5.62
C LEU A 489 -19.97 23.24 -6.45
N ARG A 490 -19.51 22.75 -7.58
CA ARG A 490 -18.91 23.60 -8.60
C ARG A 490 -20.04 24.13 -9.47
N ASN A 491 -20.33 25.45 -9.33
CA ASN A 491 -21.29 26.11 -10.21
C ASN A 491 -20.72 26.10 -11.63
N SER A 492 -21.45 25.52 -12.57
CA SER A 492 -21.23 25.73 -14.00
C SER A 492 -21.60 27.18 -14.32
N LYS A 493 -20.61 28.08 -14.39
CA LYS A 493 -20.76 29.37 -15.04
C LYS A 493 -20.24 29.26 -16.46
#